data_fa222725569cfcc95d7c84ede07ee737
#
_entry.id   fa222725569cfcc95d7c84ede07ee737
#
_cell.length_a   1.000
_cell.length_b   1.000
_cell.length_c   1.000
_cell.angle_alpha   90.00
_cell.angle_beta   90.00
_cell.angle_gamma   90.00
#
_symmetry.space_group_name_H-M   'P 1'
#
loop_
_entity.id
_entity.type
_entity.pdbx_description
1 polymer ?
#
loop_
_entity_poly.entity_id
_entity_poly.type
_entity_poly.pdbx_seq_one_letter_code
_entity_poly.pdbx_strand_id
1 'polypeptide(L)'
;MQRLLSTYLFVSRKLTPEHLEQIAAAGFQGLEIFCTRSHFEYSMKPEVRAMTDALEAHHLQLVSMHAPTSRDLSATRESGTPLSICEVERVRRIEAMDELKRVIDVADDLPYARLILHMGGARETADPRKRDAAFSTLEHLILHAHHAGVTICVENTNSEMGDPSYLRAFVDETRLTGLRFNFDIGHVHLSDFREDERLEKSFSPLRELVSSVHLHDNHGEKDEHLPPFDGTIDWPAAIKTLQSAPQTSLPLVLELKEKTGPEAPSATEQLAAARKSMDRFEKEWTSSK
;
A
#
# COMPACT_ATOMS: atom_id res chain seq x y z
N MET A 1 13.51 -6.22 12.76
CA MET A 1 12.46 -5.84 11.80
C MET A 1 11.49 -4.90 12.52
N GLN A 2 11.01 -3.83 11.88
CA GLN A 2 9.94 -3.00 12.46
C GLN A 2 8.59 -3.64 12.19
N ARG A 3 7.68 -3.54 13.16
CA ARG A 3 6.28 -3.98 13.02
C ARG A 3 5.47 -2.80 12.50
N LEU A 4 5.00 -2.89 11.28
CA LEU A 4 4.26 -1.84 10.60
C LEU A 4 2.85 -2.34 10.25
N LEU A 5 1.85 -1.48 10.40
CA LEU A 5 0.44 -1.82 10.14
C LEU A 5 -0.20 -0.75 9.25
N SER A 6 -0.94 -1.17 8.24
CA SER A 6 -1.81 -0.26 7.50
C SER A 6 -3.10 0.02 8.28
N THR A 7 -3.52 1.28 8.31
CA THR A 7 -4.81 1.67 8.90
C THR A 7 -6.01 1.18 8.08
N TYR A 8 -5.78 0.48 6.97
CA TYR A 8 -6.83 -0.24 6.24
C TYR A 8 -7.63 -1.19 7.16
N LEU A 9 -7.01 -1.67 8.24
CA LEU A 9 -7.68 -2.43 9.30
C LEU A 9 -8.84 -1.68 9.99
N PHE A 10 -8.97 -0.37 9.79
CA PHE A 10 -9.98 0.50 10.39
C PHE A 10 -10.72 1.35 9.34
N VAL A 11 -10.60 1.03 8.06
CA VAL A 11 -10.99 1.90 6.94
C VAL A 11 -12.48 2.27 6.91
N SER A 12 -13.36 1.45 7.52
CA SER A 12 -14.80 1.73 7.58
C SER A 12 -15.20 2.81 8.59
N ARG A 13 -14.26 3.27 9.40
CA ARG A 13 -14.47 4.27 10.45
C ARG A 13 -13.45 5.40 10.36
N LYS A 14 -13.79 6.53 10.97
CA LYS A 14 -12.85 7.66 11.06
C LYS A 14 -11.64 7.27 11.91
N LEU A 15 -10.44 7.54 11.38
CA LEU A 15 -9.20 7.38 12.12
C LEU A 15 -9.11 8.44 13.22
N THR A 16 -8.80 8.04 14.43
CA THR A 16 -8.70 8.92 15.59
C THR A 16 -7.40 8.68 16.37
N PRO A 17 -6.97 9.61 17.24
CA PRO A 17 -5.83 9.41 18.11
C PRO A 17 -5.89 8.10 18.94
N GLU A 18 -7.09 7.69 19.36
CA GLU A 18 -7.30 6.46 20.12
C GLU A 18 -6.95 5.20 19.33
N HIS A 19 -7.14 5.22 18.00
CA HIS A 19 -6.69 4.10 17.14
C HIS A 19 -5.16 4.01 17.12
N LEU A 20 -4.45 5.15 17.10
CA LEU A 20 -2.99 5.17 17.12
C LEU A 20 -2.46 4.68 18.48
N GLU A 21 -3.09 5.07 19.59
CA GLU A 21 -2.81 4.51 20.92
C GLU A 21 -2.97 2.99 20.94
N GLN A 22 -4.08 2.46 20.39
CA GLN A 22 -4.34 1.03 20.33
C GLN A 22 -3.31 0.29 19.46
N ILE A 23 -2.90 0.87 18.32
CA ILE A 23 -1.85 0.34 17.44
C ILE A 23 -0.51 0.25 18.20
N ALA A 24 -0.12 1.32 18.91
CA ALA A 24 1.10 1.35 19.72
C ALA A 24 1.02 0.32 20.86
N ALA A 25 -0.11 0.25 21.59
CA ALA A 25 -0.34 -0.71 22.65
C ALA A 25 -0.31 -2.17 22.17
N ALA A 26 -0.70 -2.43 20.92
CA ALA A 26 -0.56 -3.73 20.28
C ALA A 26 0.88 -4.06 19.89
N GLY A 27 1.85 -3.14 20.08
CA GLY A 27 3.29 -3.36 19.85
C GLY A 27 3.76 -3.08 18.44
N PHE A 28 2.97 -2.38 17.61
CA PHE A 28 3.43 -1.84 16.34
C PHE A 28 4.28 -0.58 16.58
N GLN A 29 5.28 -0.37 15.75
CA GLN A 29 6.25 0.73 15.86
C GLN A 29 6.04 1.81 14.80
N GLY A 30 5.18 1.54 13.85
CA GLY A 30 4.82 2.49 12.82
C GLY A 30 3.63 2.00 12.01
N LEU A 31 3.19 2.86 11.13
CA LEU A 31 2.00 2.60 10.34
C LEU A 31 2.07 3.23 8.94
N GLU A 32 1.16 2.76 8.10
CA GLU A 32 0.72 3.39 6.88
C GLU A 32 -0.69 3.92 7.07
N ILE A 33 -0.98 5.15 6.62
CA ILE A 33 -2.35 5.67 6.61
C ILE A 33 -2.98 5.43 5.24
N PHE A 34 -4.13 4.74 5.23
CA PHE A 34 -4.95 4.57 4.04
C PHE A 34 -5.81 5.82 3.82
N CYS A 35 -5.60 6.52 2.68
CA CYS A 35 -6.21 7.80 2.39
C CYS A 35 -7.59 7.64 1.75
N THR A 36 -8.62 7.50 2.57
CA THR A 36 -10.02 7.69 2.20
C THR A 36 -10.57 8.79 3.09
N ARG A 37 -11.24 9.82 2.54
CA ARG A 37 -11.65 11.00 3.33
C ARG A 37 -12.61 10.68 4.47
N SER A 38 -13.43 9.64 4.33
CA SER A 38 -14.25 9.13 5.42
C SER A 38 -13.43 8.53 6.57
N HIS A 39 -12.23 8.03 6.27
CA HIS A 39 -11.30 7.46 7.24
C HIS A 39 -10.34 8.52 7.77
N PHE A 40 -9.64 9.22 6.88
CA PHE A 40 -8.72 10.30 7.22
C PHE A 40 -8.92 11.49 6.28
N GLU A 41 -9.48 12.59 6.80
CA GLU A 41 -9.73 13.81 6.01
C GLU A 41 -8.45 14.65 5.93
N TYR A 42 -7.54 14.22 5.07
CA TYR A 42 -6.22 14.80 4.87
C TYR A 42 -6.23 16.24 4.32
N SER A 43 -7.37 16.74 3.83
CA SER A 43 -7.51 18.14 3.43
C SER A 43 -7.79 19.08 4.59
N MET A 44 -8.06 18.54 5.78
CA MET A 44 -8.42 19.32 6.97
C MET A 44 -7.22 19.41 7.94
N LYS A 45 -6.56 20.57 7.96
CA LYS A 45 -5.39 20.82 8.84
C LYS A 45 -5.57 20.40 10.31
N PRO A 46 -6.74 20.64 10.96
CA PRO A 46 -6.92 20.18 12.34
C PRO A 46 -6.83 18.65 12.50
N GLU A 47 -7.31 17.88 11.50
CA GLU A 47 -7.23 16.42 11.53
C GLU A 47 -5.81 15.92 11.26
N VAL A 48 -5.13 16.52 10.29
CA VAL A 48 -3.71 16.24 10.03
C VAL A 48 -2.90 16.50 11.30
N ARG A 49 -3.09 17.63 11.96
CA ARG A 49 -2.38 17.97 13.19
C ARG A 49 -2.68 16.98 14.33
N ALA A 50 -3.95 16.61 14.52
CA ALA A 50 -4.31 15.63 15.54
C ALA A 50 -3.61 14.28 15.33
N MET A 51 -3.42 13.85 14.08
CA MET A 51 -2.65 12.63 13.76
C MET A 51 -1.16 12.83 14.03
N THR A 52 -0.58 13.99 13.67
CA THR A 52 0.82 14.32 13.97
C THR A 52 1.08 14.26 15.47
N ASP A 53 0.26 14.95 16.26
CA ASP A 53 0.37 14.99 17.72
C ASP A 53 0.25 13.57 18.33
N ALA A 54 -0.66 12.73 17.81
CA ALA A 54 -0.86 11.37 18.30
C ALA A 54 0.30 10.42 17.92
N LEU A 55 0.85 10.53 16.71
CA LEU A 55 2.05 9.77 16.30
C LEU A 55 3.24 10.08 17.20
N GLU A 56 3.47 11.37 17.49
CA GLU A 56 4.52 11.82 18.40
C GLU A 56 4.30 11.30 19.83
N ALA A 57 3.07 11.45 20.36
CA ALA A 57 2.71 11.02 21.72
C ALA A 57 2.91 9.52 21.95
N HIS A 58 2.68 8.70 20.92
CA HIS A 58 2.81 7.23 20.99
C HIS A 58 4.09 6.69 20.37
N HIS A 59 5.02 7.56 19.94
CA HIS A 59 6.29 7.20 19.30
C HIS A 59 6.11 6.29 18.08
N LEU A 60 5.05 6.51 17.31
CA LEU A 60 4.76 5.78 16.08
C LEU A 60 5.38 6.48 14.87
N GLN A 61 6.02 5.71 13.99
CA GLN A 61 6.53 6.23 12.74
C GLN A 61 5.46 6.13 11.64
N LEU A 62 5.16 7.22 10.95
CA LEU A 62 4.42 7.16 9.68
C LEU A 62 5.40 6.83 8.56
N VAL A 63 5.33 5.60 8.01
CA VAL A 63 6.28 5.13 7.00
C VAL A 63 5.81 5.41 5.58
N SER A 64 4.49 5.40 5.37
CA SER A 64 3.85 5.62 4.08
C SER A 64 2.42 6.10 4.23
N MET A 65 1.90 6.68 3.16
CA MET A 65 0.47 6.85 2.93
C MET A 65 0.06 6.03 1.72
N HIS A 66 -1.08 5.34 1.79
CA HIS A 66 -1.71 4.71 0.64
C HIS A 66 -2.68 5.69 0.01
N ALA A 67 -2.51 5.99 -1.26
CA ALA A 67 -3.35 6.93 -2.00
C ALA A 67 -4.82 6.48 -2.05
N PRO A 68 -5.78 7.41 -2.17
CA PRO A 68 -7.16 7.04 -2.38
C PRO A 68 -7.32 6.26 -3.69
N THR A 69 -8.09 5.17 -3.65
CA THR A 69 -8.32 4.30 -4.81
C THR A 69 -9.63 4.57 -5.54
N SER A 70 -10.50 5.40 -4.96
CA SER A 70 -11.80 5.76 -5.53
C SER A 70 -11.91 7.27 -5.75
N ARG A 71 -12.60 7.66 -6.83
CA ARG A 71 -13.01 9.06 -7.09
C ARG A 71 -14.07 9.54 -6.11
N ASP A 72 -14.92 8.66 -5.63
CA ASP A 72 -15.71 8.91 -4.44
C ASP A 72 -14.80 8.76 -3.23
N LEU A 73 -14.27 9.90 -2.77
CA LEU A 73 -13.26 9.96 -1.71
C LEU A 73 -13.79 9.53 -0.34
N SER A 74 -15.10 9.26 -0.24
CA SER A 74 -15.74 8.65 0.93
C SER A 74 -15.96 7.15 0.79
N ALA A 75 -15.74 6.59 -0.42
CA ALA A 75 -15.89 5.17 -0.67
C ALA A 75 -14.65 4.38 -0.27
N THR A 76 -14.87 3.16 0.19
CA THR A 76 -13.79 2.20 0.43
C THR A 76 -13.24 1.64 -0.89
N ARG A 77 -12.10 0.94 -0.83
CA ARG A 77 -11.39 0.33 -1.96
C ARG A 77 -12.28 -0.49 -2.89
N GLU A 78 -13.33 -1.10 -2.36
CA GLU A 78 -14.20 -2.03 -3.10
C GLU A 78 -15.40 -1.36 -3.78
N SER A 79 -15.63 -0.06 -3.55
CA SER A 79 -16.80 0.65 -4.05
C SER A 79 -16.40 1.95 -4.74
N GLY A 80 -17.18 2.33 -5.74
CA GLY A 80 -17.04 3.59 -6.45
C GLY A 80 -16.25 3.50 -7.77
N THR A 81 -16.15 4.64 -8.45
CA THR A 81 -15.37 4.77 -9.67
C THR A 81 -13.89 4.88 -9.32
N PRO A 82 -12.99 4.07 -9.93
CA PRO A 82 -11.57 4.14 -9.62
C PRO A 82 -10.99 5.55 -9.82
N LEU A 83 -10.13 5.96 -8.89
CA LEU A 83 -9.24 7.10 -9.08
C LEU A 83 -8.00 6.56 -9.75
N SER A 84 -7.81 6.91 -11.03
CA SER A 84 -6.81 6.26 -11.88
C SER A 84 -5.84 7.28 -12.48
N ILE A 85 -4.55 7.01 -12.34
CA ILE A 85 -3.48 7.78 -12.98
C ILE A 85 -3.36 7.48 -14.49
N CYS A 86 -3.94 6.37 -14.95
CA CYS A 86 -3.96 5.96 -16.36
C CYS A 86 -5.25 6.37 -17.09
N GLU A 87 -6.06 7.24 -16.51
CA GLU A 87 -7.30 7.73 -17.11
C GLU A 87 -7.02 8.47 -18.42
N VAL A 88 -7.62 8.00 -19.52
CA VAL A 88 -7.40 8.56 -20.86
C VAL A 88 -8.11 9.91 -20.99
N GLU A 89 -9.27 10.08 -20.37
CA GLU A 89 -9.99 11.33 -20.37
C GLU A 89 -9.24 12.38 -19.54
N ARG A 90 -8.81 13.46 -20.20
CA ARG A 90 -7.89 14.46 -19.63
C ARG A 90 -8.42 15.11 -18.35
N VAL A 91 -9.71 15.44 -18.31
CA VAL A 91 -10.29 16.12 -17.12
C VAL A 91 -10.20 15.21 -15.91
N ARG A 92 -10.63 13.97 -16.05
CA ARG A 92 -10.59 12.97 -14.98
C ARG A 92 -9.16 12.66 -14.51
N ARG A 93 -8.21 12.64 -15.46
CA ARG A 93 -6.80 12.44 -15.12
C ARG A 93 -6.23 13.62 -14.31
N ILE A 94 -6.58 14.86 -14.68
CA ILE A 94 -6.18 16.05 -13.93
C ILE A 94 -6.79 16.00 -12.52
N GLU A 95 -8.07 15.67 -12.39
CA GLU A 95 -8.72 15.53 -11.07
C GLU A 95 -8.03 14.49 -10.19
N ALA A 96 -7.67 13.33 -10.77
CA ALA A 96 -6.94 12.29 -10.07
C ALA A 96 -5.54 12.79 -9.63
N MET A 97 -4.81 13.44 -10.54
CA MET A 97 -3.50 13.99 -10.24
C MET A 97 -3.55 15.08 -9.16
N ASP A 98 -4.56 15.96 -9.20
CA ASP A 98 -4.71 17.03 -8.20
C ASP A 98 -5.06 16.44 -6.82
N GLU A 99 -5.84 15.36 -6.77
CA GLU A 99 -6.14 14.68 -5.50
C GLU A 99 -4.89 14.01 -4.92
N LEU A 100 -4.09 13.35 -5.76
CA LEU A 100 -2.83 12.75 -5.33
C LEU A 100 -1.82 13.79 -4.84
N LYS A 101 -1.76 14.97 -5.47
CA LYS A 101 -0.93 16.09 -5.00
C LYS A 101 -1.37 16.57 -3.62
N ARG A 102 -2.69 16.64 -3.34
CA ARG A 102 -3.16 16.98 -2.00
C ARG A 102 -2.68 16.00 -0.93
N VAL A 103 -2.63 14.72 -1.26
CA VAL A 103 -2.06 13.71 -0.33
C VAL A 103 -0.56 13.94 -0.16
N ILE A 104 0.18 14.27 -1.23
CA ILE A 104 1.62 14.58 -1.14
C ILE A 104 1.85 15.81 -0.26
N ASP A 105 1.04 16.86 -0.42
CA ASP A 105 1.17 18.13 0.32
C ASP A 105 0.94 17.95 1.84
N VAL A 106 0.30 16.86 2.26
CA VAL A 106 0.18 16.52 3.70
C VAL A 106 1.55 16.35 4.36
N ALA A 107 2.58 15.97 3.61
CA ALA A 107 3.92 15.77 4.14
C ALA A 107 4.54 17.04 4.77
N ASP A 108 4.06 18.22 4.43
CA ASP A 108 4.48 19.49 5.04
C ASP A 108 4.09 19.59 6.52
N ASP A 109 2.93 19.04 6.90
CA ASP A 109 2.39 19.09 8.27
C ASP A 109 2.49 17.72 8.97
N LEU A 110 2.56 16.62 8.23
CA LEU A 110 2.65 15.24 8.70
C LEU A 110 3.67 14.47 7.84
N PRO A 111 4.97 14.50 8.16
CA PRO A 111 6.02 13.92 7.34
C PRO A 111 5.91 12.40 7.18
N TYR A 112 6.04 11.93 5.95
CA TYR A 112 6.09 10.51 5.59
C TYR A 112 7.02 10.29 4.39
N ALA A 113 7.47 9.06 4.19
CA ALA A 113 8.53 8.80 3.21
C ALA A 113 8.03 8.32 1.83
N ARG A 114 6.85 7.69 1.76
CA ARG A 114 6.35 7.00 0.55
C ARG A 114 4.87 7.21 0.35
N LEU A 115 4.48 7.54 -0.88
CA LEU A 115 3.09 7.47 -1.32
C LEU A 115 2.91 6.21 -2.16
N ILE A 116 2.12 5.27 -1.66
CA ILE A 116 1.74 4.05 -2.37
C ILE A 116 0.52 4.35 -3.24
N LEU A 117 0.54 3.95 -4.51
CA LEU A 117 -0.59 4.14 -5.42
C LEU A 117 -0.66 3.03 -6.47
N HIS A 118 -1.87 2.77 -6.98
CA HIS A 118 -2.10 1.82 -8.05
C HIS A 118 -1.91 2.47 -9.43
N MET A 119 -1.45 1.69 -10.41
CA MET A 119 -1.37 2.15 -11.81
C MET A 119 -2.76 2.45 -12.36
N GLY A 120 -3.76 1.70 -11.96
CA GLY A 120 -5.15 1.84 -12.38
C GLY A 120 -6.10 1.07 -11.47
N GLY A 121 -7.31 0.78 -11.94
CA GLY A 121 -8.29 -0.02 -11.20
C GLY A 121 -7.95 -1.51 -11.20
N ALA A 122 -8.67 -2.29 -10.38
CA ALA A 122 -8.44 -3.73 -10.19
C ALA A 122 -8.55 -4.61 -11.47
N ARG A 123 -9.15 -4.10 -12.53
CA ARG A 123 -9.31 -4.77 -13.83
C ARG A 123 -8.76 -3.92 -14.97
N GLU A 124 -7.74 -3.15 -14.69
CA GLU A 124 -7.17 -2.23 -15.68
C GLU A 124 -6.44 -3.02 -16.78
N THR A 125 -6.89 -2.83 -18.02
CA THR A 125 -6.27 -3.47 -19.20
C THR A 125 -5.17 -2.60 -19.77
N ALA A 126 -4.12 -3.22 -20.29
CA ALA A 126 -3.04 -2.53 -20.97
C ALA A 126 -3.51 -1.90 -22.30
N ASP A 127 -3.33 -0.60 -22.43
CA ASP A 127 -3.65 0.19 -23.62
C ASP A 127 -2.54 1.26 -23.78
N PRO A 128 -1.99 1.48 -24.98
CA PRO A 128 -0.96 2.50 -25.19
C PRO A 128 -1.34 3.90 -24.72
N ARG A 129 -2.62 4.31 -24.88
CA ARG A 129 -3.11 5.62 -24.43
C ARG A 129 -3.14 5.73 -22.90
N LYS A 130 -3.51 4.62 -22.21
CA LYS A 130 -3.47 4.55 -20.75
C LYS A 130 -2.04 4.60 -20.24
N ARG A 131 -1.14 3.91 -20.93
CA ARG A 131 0.29 3.95 -20.63
C ARG A 131 0.87 5.37 -20.75
N ASP A 132 0.54 6.09 -21.82
CA ASP A 132 0.96 7.48 -22.02
C ASP A 132 0.35 8.41 -20.97
N ALA A 133 -0.90 8.16 -20.59
CA ALA A 133 -1.59 8.88 -19.52
C ALA A 133 -0.91 8.66 -18.15
N ALA A 134 -0.58 7.42 -17.83
CA ALA A 134 0.13 7.06 -16.60
C ALA A 134 1.54 7.69 -16.58
N PHE A 135 2.27 7.62 -17.68
CA PHE A 135 3.58 8.25 -17.81
C PHE A 135 3.52 9.75 -17.51
N SER A 136 2.64 10.48 -18.21
CA SER A 136 2.48 11.93 -18.00
C SER A 136 2.08 12.26 -16.55
N THR A 137 1.21 11.47 -15.94
CA THR A 137 0.78 11.71 -14.55
C THR A 137 1.92 11.45 -13.57
N LEU A 138 2.62 10.32 -13.72
CA LEU A 138 3.72 9.95 -12.83
C LEU A 138 4.89 10.93 -12.92
N GLU A 139 5.22 11.43 -14.12
CA GLU A 139 6.26 12.45 -14.31
C GLU A 139 5.96 13.70 -13.46
N HIS A 140 4.72 14.18 -13.49
CA HIS A 140 4.30 15.33 -12.70
C HIS A 140 4.25 15.04 -11.21
N LEU A 141 3.77 13.86 -10.80
CA LEU A 141 3.69 13.47 -9.40
C LEU A 141 5.08 13.28 -8.79
N ILE A 142 6.01 12.64 -9.50
CA ILE A 142 7.39 12.43 -9.02
C ILE A 142 8.08 13.78 -8.79
N LEU A 143 7.92 14.73 -9.72
CA LEU A 143 8.49 16.06 -9.55
C LEU A 143 7.90 16.78 -8.33
N HIS A 144 6.57 16.71 -8.16
CA HIS A 144 5.89 17.32 -7.03
C HIS A 144 6.30 16.68 -5.70
N ALA A 145 6.29 15.36 -5.65
CA ALA A 145 6.66 14.58 -4.47
C ALA A 145 8.14 14.77 -4.04
N HIS A 146 9.04 14.97 -5.02
CA HIS A 146 10.44 15.25 -4.74
C HIS A 146 10.61 16.53 -3.88
N HIS A 147 9.83 17.56 -4.12
CA HIS A 147 9.87 18.79 -3.31
C HIS A 147 9.36 18.58 -1.88
N ALA A 148 8.43 17.66 -1.68
CA ALA A 148 7.90 17.29 -0.37
C ALA A 148 8.74 16.21 0.35
N GLY A 149 9.82 15.72 -0.27
CA GLY A 149 10.62 14.62 0.28
C GLY A 149 9.94 13.25 0.23
N VAL A 150 8.86 13.10 -0.57
CA VAL A 150 8.08 11.88 -0.70
C VAL A 150 8.51 11.09 -1.94
N THR A 151 8.61 9.77 -1.81
CA THR A 151 8.86 8.86 -2.93
C THR A 151 7.55 8.27 -3.43
N ILE A 152 7.30 8.35 -4.73
CA ILE A 152 6.16 7.68 -5.37
C ILE A 152 6.47 6.19 -5.53
N CYS A 153 5.61 5.34 -5.00
CA CYS A 153 5.70 3.89 -5.08
C CYS A 153 4.45 3.33 -5.77
N VAL A 154 4.59 2.82 -6.99
CA VAL A 154 3.50 2.11 -7.66
C VAL A 154 3.41 0.69 -7.11
N GLU A 155 2.20 0.26 -6.77
CA GLU A 155 1.92 -1.07 -6.27
C GLU A 155 1.56 -2.03 -7.41
N ASN A 156 2.08 -3.26 -7.36
CA ASN A 156 1.60 -4.32 -8.22
C ASN A 156 0.19 -4.74 -7.80
N THR A 157 -0.68 -4.90 -8.77
CA THR A 157 -2.08 -5.32 -8.56
C THR A 157 -2.43 -6.47 -9.50
N ASN A 158 -3.55 -7.14 -9.23
CA ASN A 158 -4.09 -8.18 -10.11
C ASN A 158 -4.77 -7.56 -11.35
N SER A 159 -4.00 -6.79 -12.13
CA SER A 159 -4.44 -6.18 -13.39
C SER A 159 -3.32 -6.23 -14.42
N GLU A 160 -3.63 -6.09 -15.72
CA GLU A 160 -2.59 -6.10 -16.76
C GLU A 160 -1.56 -4.98 -16.56
N MET A 161 -2.01 -3.77 -16.19
CA MET A 161 -1.12 -2.63 -15.95
C MET A 161 -0.40 -2.68 -14.60
N GLY A 162 -0.91 -3.48 -13.65
CA GLY A 162 -0.30 -3.72 -12.34
C GLY A 162 0.59 -4.96 -12.29
N ASP A 163 0.69 -5.72 -13.39
CA ASP A 163 1.58 -6.89 -13.44
C ASP A 163 3.05 -6.47 -13.26
N PRO A 164 3.83 -7.16 -12.44
CA PRO A 164 5.24 -6.82 -12.18
C PRO A 164 6.12 -6.73 -13.44
N SER A 165 5.88 -7.58 -14.43
CA SER A 165 6.63 -7.54 -15.69
C SER A 165 6.25 -6.33 -16.54
N TYR A 166 4.95 -5.97 -16.54
CA TYR A 166 4.49 -4.74 -17.19
C TYR A 166 5.07 -3.51 -16.52
N LEU A 167 5.03 -3.44 -15.18
CA LEU A 167 5.61 -2.34 -14.42
C LEU A 167 7.11 -2.17 -14.68
N ARG A 168 7.84 -3.28 -14.77
CA ARG A 168 9.26 -3.27 -15.14
C ARG A 168 9.47 -2.72 -16.54
N ALA A 169 8.75 -3.23 -17.54
CA ALA A 169 8.84 -2.77 -18.92
C ALA A 169 8.47 -1.29 -19.04
N PHE A 170 7.46 -0.84 -18.28
CA PHE A 170 7.05 0.57 -18.22
C PHE A 170 8.21 1.48 -17.78
N VAL A 171 8.91 1.13 -16.70
CA VAL A 171 10.05 1.93 -16.20
C VAL A 171 11.22 1.89 -17.19
N ASP A 172 11.55 0.74 -17.75
CA ASP A 172 12.65 0.59 -18.70
C ASP A 172 12.45 1.43 -19.95
N GLU A 173 11.22 1.50 -20.46
CA GLU A 173 10.88 2.26 -21.66
C GLU A 173 10.70 3.76 -21.39
N THR A 174 10.08 4.13 -20.28
CA THR A 174 9.83 5.54 -19.93
C THR A 174 11.04 6.21 -19.28
N ARG A 175 11.94 5.43 -18.69
CA ARG A 175 13.12 5.91 -17.93
C ARG A 175 12.75 6.88 -16.81
N LEU A 176 11.59 6.70 -16.19
CA LEU A 176 11.18 7.48 -15.02
C LEU A 176 12.10 7.19 -13.84
N THR A 177 13.10 8.05 -13.67
CA THR A 177 14.00 7.99 -12.52
C THR A 177 13.26 8.44 -11.27
N GLY A 178 13.38 7.89 -10.14
CA GLY A 178 12.66 8.28 -8.91
C GLY A 178 11.38 7.51 -8.67
N LEU A 179 10.83 6.79 -9.64
CA LEU A 179 9.76 5.84 -9.40
C LEU A 179 10.28 4.63 -8.63
N ARG A 180 9.51 4.18 -7.64
CA ARG A 180 9.76 2.97 -6.87
C ARG A 180 8.50 2.10 -6.87
N PHE A 181 8.62 0.91 -6.29
CA PHE A 181 7.50 -0.01 -6.21
C PHE A 181 7.21 -0.40 -4.76
N ASN A 182 5.93 -0.52 -4.47
CA ASN A 182 5.43 -1.30 -3.36
C ASN A 182 5.12 -2.70 -3.88
N PHE A 183 5.72 -3.73 -3.29
CA PHE A 183 5.49 -5.10 -3.71
C PHE A 183 4.44 -5.74 -2.81
N ASP A 184 3.27 -5.97 -3.37
CA ASP A 184 2.17 -6.64 -2.66
C ASP A 184 2.20 -8.15 -2.95
N ILE A 185 2.39 -8.94 -1.88
CA ILE A 185 2.50 -10.39 -1.95
C ILE A 185 1.15 -11.04 -2.23
N GLY A 186 0.10 -10.53 -1.61
CA GLY A 186 -1.25 -11.07 -1.78
C GLY A 186 -1.77 -10.87 -3.19
N HIS A 187 -1.49 -9.72 -3.81
CA HIS A 187 -1.84 -9.46 -5.20
C HIS A 187 -1.14 -10.40 -6.19
N VAL A 188 0.10 -10.77 -5.92
CA VAL A 188 0.79 -11.78 -6.73
C VAL A 188 0.09 -13.13 -6.62
N HIS A 189 -0.43 -13.49 -5.44
CA HIS A 189 -1.11 -14.78 -5.23
C HIS A 189 -2.47 -14.87 -5.95
N LEU A 190 -3.09 -13.74 -6.28
CA LEU A 190 -4.36 -13.65 -7.02
C LEU A 190 -4.21 -13.81 -8.53
N SER A 191 -3.00 -13.69 -9.10
CA SER A 191 -2.84 -13.72 -10.55
C SER A 191 -3.15 -15.11 -11.13
N ASP A 192 -3.68 -15.17 -12.35
CA ASP A 192 -4.11 -16.41 -13.01
C ASP A 192 -3.00 -17.42 -13.32
N PHE A 193 -1.75 -17.03 -13.14
CA PHE A 193 -0.58 -17.89 -13.39
C PHE A 193 -0.31 -18.78 -12.17
N ARG A 194 -0.82 -20.01 -12.19
CA ARG A 194 -0.57 -21.04 -11.15
C ARG A 194 0.73 -21.80 -11.44
N GLU A 195 1.85 -21.09 -11.48
CA GLU A 195 3.16 -21.73 -11.64
C GLU A 195 3.89 -21.79 -10.29
N ASP A 196 4.63 -22.87 -10.07
CA ASP A 196 5.65 -22.93 -9.04
C ASP A 196 6.65 -21.77 -9.25
N GLU A 197 7.14 -21.15 -8.16
CA GLU A 197 8.05 -20.00 -8.19
C GLU A 197 7.41 -18.64 -8.62
N ARG A 198 6.09 -18.53 -8.67
CA ARG A 198 5.39 -17.29 -9.06
C ARG A 198 5.92 -16.06 -8.33
N LEU A 199 6.07 -16.15 -7.00
CA LEU A 199 6.48 -15.01 -6.19
C LEU A 199 7.86 -14.50 -6.59
N GLU A 200 8.84 -15.39 -6.75
CA GLU A 200 10.20 -15.02 -7.19
C GLU A 200 10.19 -14.45 -8.62
N LYS A 201 9.42 -15.04 -9.53
CA LYS A 201 9.27 -14.52 -10.91
C LYS A 201 8.66 -13.13 -10.96
N SER A 202 7.70 -12.85 -10.08
CA SER A 202 7.07 -11.52 -9.96
C SER A 202 7.96 -10.51 -9.24
N PHE A 203 8.71 -10.93 -8.23
CA PHE A 203 9.59 -10.05 -7.46
C PHE A 203 10.86 -9.68 -8.22
N SER A 204 11.46 -10.65 -8.91
CA SER A 204 12.76 -10.50 -9.58
C SER A 204 12.84 -9.29 -10.53
N PRO A 205 11.85 -9.00 -11.40
CA PRO A 205 11.91 -7.83 -12.26
C PRO A 205 11.94 -6.50 -11.51
N LEU A 206 11.31 -6.42 -10.34
CA LEU A 206 11.16 -5.19 -9.56
C LEU A 206 12.18 -5.07 -8.42
N ARG A 207 12.91 -6.12 -8.08
CA ARG A 207 13.77 -6.29 -6.88
C ARG A 207 14.59 -5.05 -6.53
N GLU A 208 15.27 -4.47 -7.51
CA GLU A 208 16.15 -3.31 -7.30
C GLU A 208 15.38 -2.01 -7.05
N LEU A 209 14.12 -1.96 -7.41
CA LEU A 209 13.27 -0.78 -7.33
C LEU A 209 12.20 -0.88 -6.25
N VAL A 210 12.07 -2.03 -5.58
CA VAL A 210 11.14 -2.19 -4.44
C VAL A 210 11.61 -1.32 -3.29
N SER A 211 10.70 -0.54 -2.72
CA SER A 211 10.94 0.39 -1.62
C SER A 211 10.05 0.12 -0.40
N SER A 212 8.99 -0.64 -0.58
CA SER A 212 8.04 -1.08 0.46
C SER A 212 7.40 -2.40 0.05
N VAL A 213 6.81 -3.12 1.01
CA VAL A 213 6.10 -4.37 0.77
C VAL A 213 4.81 -4.37 1.57
N HIS A 214 3.70 -4.80 0.95
CA HIS A 214 2.49 -5.16 1.66
C HIS A 214 2.44 -6.66 1.94
N LEU A 215 2.10 -6.98 3.19
CA LEU A 215 1.96 -8.34 3.70
C LEU A 215 0.49 -8.62 3.99
N HIS A 216 -0.12 -9.48 3.23
CA HIS A 216 -1.41 -10.09 3.54
C HIS A 216 -1.53 -11.43 2.84
N ASP A 217 -2.48 -12.25 3.25
CA ASP A 217 -2.76 -13.56 2.69
C ASP A 217 -4.12 -13.61 2.00
N ASN A 218 -4.33 -14.61 1.19
CA ASN A 218 -5.61 -14.95 0.57
C ASN A 218 -5.60 -16.40 0.07
N HIS A 219 -6.74 -16.88 -0.45
CA HIS A 219 -6.87 -18.24 -0.99
C HIS A 219 -6.67 -18.33 -2.51
N GLY A 220 -6.16 -17.27 -3.15
CA GLY A 220 -5.88 -17.23 -4.59
C GLY A 220 -7.09 -16.92 -5.49
N GLU A 221 -8.26 -16.62 -4.91
CA GLU A 221 -9.50 -16.32 -5.67
C GLU A 221 -9.98 -14.89 -5.49
N LYS A 222 -9.81 -14.35 -4.30
CA LYS A 222 -10.28 -13.01 -3.89
C LYS A 222 -9.22 -12.30 -3.10
N ASP A 223 -9.23 -10.98 -3.20
CA ASP A 223 -8.38 -10.09 -2.40
C ASP A 223 -8.95 -9.99 -0.98
N GLU A 224 -8.57 -11.00 -0.15
CA GLU A 224 -9.17 -11.18 1.18
C GLU A 224 -8.44 -10.37 2.25
N HIS A 225 -7.19 -9.97 2.02
CA HIS A 225 -6.33 -9.33 3.01
C HIS A 225 -6.34 -10.02 4.38
N LEU A 226 -6.17 -11.34 4.37
CA LEU A 226 -6.07 -12.15 5.57
C LEU A 226 -4.72 -11.93 6.27
N PRO A 227 -4.63 -12.18 7.58
CA PRO A 227 -3.34 -12.24 8.25
C PRO A 227 -2.41 -13.26 7.57
N PRO A 228 -1.11 -12.98 7.43
CA PRO A 228 -0.13 -13.96 6.99
C PRO A 228 -0.29 -15.32 7.67
N PHE A 229 -0.26 -16.39 6.90
CA PHE A 229 -0.50 -17.79 7.27
C PHE A 229 -1.96 -18.21 7.51
N ASP A 230 -2.93 -17.35 7.28
CA ASP A 230 -4.36 -17.69 7.37
C ASP A 230 -4.98 -18.03 6.00
N GLY A 231 -4.25 -17.82 4.90
CA GLY A 231 -4.59 -18.22 3.53
C GLY A 231 -3.70 -19.36 3.00
N THR A 232 -3.37 -19.30 1.72
CA THR A 232 -2.64 -20.37 1.01
C THR A 232 -1.30 -19.94 0.44
N ILE A 233 -0.79 -18.76 0.77
CA ILE A 233 0.55 -18.30 0.37
C ILE A 233 1.63 -19.18 1.03
N ASP A 234 2.63 -19.61 0.26
CA ASP A 234 3.84 -20.24 0.81
C ASP A 234 4.73 -19.18 1.47
N TRP A 235 4.49 -18.91 2.75
CA TRP A 235 5.22 -17.89 3.50
C TRP A 235 6.71 -18.17 3.66
N PRO A 236 7.19 -19.40 3.86
CA PRO A 236 8.62 -19.71 3.80
C PRO A 236 9.28 -19.28 2.49
N ALA A 237 8.66 -19.58 1.34
CA ALA A 237 9.15 -19.14 0.03
C ALA A 237 9.06 -17.61 -0.12
N ALA A 238 7.96 -16.98 0.33
CA ALA A 238 7.78 -15.53 0.32
C ALA A 238 8.87 -14.80 1.12
N ILE A 239 9.14 -15.25 2.33
CA ILE A 239 10.18 -14.70 3.19
C ILE A 239 11.57 -14.81 2.53
N LYS A 240 11.90 -15.97 1.96
CA LYS A 240 13.16 -16.16 1.25
C LYS A 240 13.31 -15.21 0.06
N THR A 241 12.23 -15.02 -0.72
CA THR A 241 12.20 -14.06 -1.83
C THR A 241 12.41 -12.63 -1.34
N LEU A 242 11.71 -12.19 -0.30
CA LEU A 242 11.89 -10.85 0.27
C LEU A 242 13.29 -10.62 0.84
N GLN A 243 13.89 -11.63 1.47
CA GLN A 243 15.27 -11.57 1.99
C GLN A 243 16.32 -11.44 0.88
N SER A 244 15.97 -11.74 -0.36
CA SER A 244 16.85 -11.56 -1.53
C SER A 244 16.91 -10.09 -2.00
N ALA A 245 16.07 -9.20 -1.45
CA ALA A 245 16.11 -7.78 -1.78
C ALA A 245 17.47 -7.16 -1.39
N PRO A 246 18.03 -6.27 -2.23
CA PRO A 246 19.30 -5.61 -1.92
C PRO A 246 19.18 -4.57 -0.81
N GLN A 247 17.98 -4.12 -0.50
CA GLN A 247 17.71 -3.13 0.54
C GLN A 247 17.86 -3.76 1.93
N THR A 248 18.74 -3.22 2.76
CA THR A 248 19.01 -3.73 4.11
C THR A 248 17.88 -3.49 5.10
N SER A 249 16.96 -2.57 4.81
CA SER A 249 15.84 -2.20 5.65
C SER A 249 14.62 -1.87 4.76
N LEU A 250 13.92 -2.92 4.32
CA LEU A 250 12.70 -2.78 3.55
C LEU A 250 11.51 -2.72 4.51
N PRO A 251 10.67 -1.65 4.48
CA PRO A 251 9.44 -1.61 5.25
C PRO A 251 8.50 -2.73 4.81
N LEU A 252 8.09 -3.56 5.75
CA LEU A 252 7.11 -4.63 5.57
C LEU A 252 5.84 -4.23 6.32
N VAL A 253 4.83 -3.78 5.59
CA VAL A 253 3.58 -3.25 6.15
C VAL A 253 2.51 -4.32 6.11
N LEU A 254 1.94 -4.65 7.25
CA LEU A 254 0.81 -5.57 7.36
C LEU A 254 -0.46 -4.84 6.91
N GLU A 255 -1.03 -5.22 5.76
CA GLU A 255 -2.24 -4.61 5.21
C GLU A 255 -3.41 -5.59 5.30
N LEU A 256 -4.17 -5.48 6.38
CA LEU A 256 -5.29 -6.38 6.67
C LEU A 256 -6.62 -5.71 6.43
N LYS A 257 -7.61 -6.49 5.95
CA LYS A 257 -8.97 -6.03 5.78
C LYS A 257 -9.71 -5.95 7.11
N GLU A 258 -10.38 -4.81 7.34
CA GLU A 258 -11.27 -4.65 8.48
C GLU A 258 -12.42 -5.66 8.42
N LYS A 259 -12.59 -6.44 9.48
CA LYS A 259 -13.77 -7.28 9.66
C LYS A 259 -14.89 -6.43 10.24
N THR A 260 -16.01 -6.35 9.53
CA THR A 260 -17.18 -5.54 9.89
C THR A 260 -18.44 -6.39 10.00
N GLY A 261 -19.49 -5.86 10.65
CA GLY A 261 -20.77 -6.55 10.84
C GLY A 261 -21.08 -6.89 12.30
N PRO A 262 -22.27 -7.42 12.61
CA PRO A 262 -22.73 -7.62 13.98
C PRO A 262 -21.88 -8.61 14.80
N GLU A 263 -21.23 -9.55 14.13
CA GLU A 263 -20.39 -10.58 14.75
C GLU A 263 -18.88 -10.31 14.53
N ALA A 264 -18.53 -9.14 14.00
CA ALA A 264 -17.13 -8.81 13.77
C ALA A 264 -16.37 -8.65 15.08
N PRO A 265 -15.10 -9.11 15.14
CA PRO A 265 -14.26 -8.86 16.30
C PRO A 265 -14.11 -7.36 16.55
N SER A 266 -13.93 -7.00 17.81
CA SER A 266 -13.59 -5.62 18.19
C SER A 266 -12.25 -5.17 17.57
N ALA A 267 -12.02 -3.86 17.53
CA ALA A 267 -10.74 -3.32 17.06
C ALA A 267 -9.54 -3.93 17.83
N THR A 268 -9.66 -4.09 19.13
CA THR A 268 -8.62 -4.69 19.97
C THR A 268 -8.37 -6.17 19.62
N GLU A 269 -9.41 -6.94 19.33
CA GLU A 269 -9.26 -8.34 18.91
C GLU A 269 -8.66 -8.45 17.51
N GLN A 270 -9.01 -7.56 16.58
CA GLN A 270 -8.39 -7.50 15.25
C GLN A 270 -6.91 -7.13 15.35
N LEU A 271 -6.54 -6.16 16.19
CA LEU A 271 -5.14 -5.83 16.48
C LEU A 271 -4.38 -6.98 17.13
N ALA A 272 -5.00 -7.70 18.04
CA ALA A 272 -4.38 -8.88 18.66
C ALA A 272 -4.12 -9.99 17.64
N ALA A 273 -5.02 -10.21 16.69
CA ALA A 273 -4.82 -11.14 15.57
C ALA A 273 -3.68 -10.68 14.64
N ALA A 274 -3.65 -9.39 14.30
CA ALA A 274 -2.58 -8.78 13.51
C ALA A 274 -1.22 -8.95 14.18
N ARG A 275 -1.13 -8.67 15.48
CA ARG A 275 0.08 -8.89 16.28
C ARG A 275 0.54 -10.35 16.26
N LYS A 276 -0.38 -11.28 16.51
CA LYS A 276 -0.08 -12.72 16.51
C LYS A 276 0.49 -13.19 15.17
N SER A 277 -0.07 -12.68 14.08
CA SER A 277 0.44 -12.96 12.73
C SER A 277 1.87 -12.42 12.54
N MET A 278 2.13 -11.18 12.97
CA MET A 278 3.47 -10.61 12.93
C MET A 278 4.48 -11.35 13.82
N ASP A 279 4.09 -11.81 15.02
CA ASP A 279 4.95 -12.62 15.89
C ASP A 279 5.38 -13.91 15.17
N ARG A 280 4.47 -14.56 14.41
CA ARG A 280 4.77 -15.73 13.60
C ARG A 280 5.68 -15.39 12.42
N PHE A 281 5.37 -14.32 11.71
CA PHE A 281 6.17 -13.86 10.57
C PHE A 281 7.62 -13.55 10.98
N GLU A 282 7.83 -12.83 12.08
CA GLU A 282 9.15 -12.53 12.62
C GLU A 282 9.97 -13.77 13.00
N LYS A 283 9.30 -14.76 13.57
CA LYS A 283 9.92 -16.04 13.90
C LYS A 283 10.42 -16.77 12.65
N GLU A 284 9.58 -16.88 11.62
CA GLU A 284 9.94 -17.47 10.33
C GLU A 284 11.04 -16.67 9.63
N TRP A 285 10.94 -15.34 9.64
CA TRP A 285 11.95 -14.44 9.08
C TRP A 285 13.34 -14.63 9.69
N THR A 286 13.39 -14.85 10.99
CA THR A 286 14.65 -15.04 11.72
C THR A 286 15.22 -16.45 11.50
N SER A 287 14.35 -17.44 11.35
CA SER A 287 14.74 -18.83 11.13
C SER A 287 15.24 -19.12 9.70
N SER A 288 14.93 -18.25 8.76
CA SER A 288 15.28 -18.37 7.33
C SER A 288 16.60 -17.67 6.97
N LYS A 289 17.24 -17.02 7.92
CA LYS A 289 18.60 -16.43 7.79
C LYS A 289 19.67 -17.48 8.09
#